data_b546de5747b8c739201f8660d55359c9
#
_entry.id   b546de5747b8c739201f8660d55359c9
#
_cell.length_a   1.000
_cell.length_b   1.000
_cell.length_c   1.000
_cell.angle_alpha   90.00
_cell.angle_beta   90.00
_cell.angle_gamma   90.00
#
_symmetry.space_group_name_H-M   'P 1'
#
loop_
_entity.id
_entity.type
_entity.pdbx_description
1 polymer ?
#
loop_
_entity_poly.entity_id
_entity_poly.type
_entity_poly.pdbx_seq_one_letter_code
_entity_poly.pdbx_strand_id
1 'polypeptide(L)'
;MRRNSVFQWRNFRRIGLGTVLLAALMAFASAQPAASMTFTLGRSGPLPCQRDCAEFIVADGEIGPDSAAEFLALWSRLPRKDLPLMLNSPGGRLDGAMALGRALRHLNVTVTVARARRLGTETPGVAQYAARLDAGICHSACVYTLAGAS
;
A
#
# COMPACT_ATOMS: atom_id res chain seq x y z
N MET A 1 14.37 78.32 11.63
CA MET A 1 13.84 77.62 10.49
C MET A 1 13.56 76.16 10.84
N ARG A 2 12.26 75.82 11.05
CA ARG A 2 11.80 74.47 11.38
C ARG A 2 11.38 73.77 10.09
N ARG A 3 11.99 72.60 9.80
CA ARG A 3 11.48 71.75 8.73
C ARG A 3 10.78 70.56 9.39
N ASN A 4 9.47 70.49 9.28
CA ASN A 4 8.61 69.40 9.63
C ASN A 4 8.75 68.30 8.58
N SER A 5 9.26 67.13 8.92
CA SER A 5 9.11 65.93 8.12
C SER A 5 7.94 65.11 8.65
N VAL A 6 6.78 65.27 8.01
CA VAL A 6 5.62 64.41 8.23
C VAL A 6 5.90 63.07 7.54
N PHE A 7 6.26 62.07 8.32
CA PHE A 7 6.45 60.72 7.82
C PHE A 7 5.08 60.07 7.54
N GLN A 8 4.82 59.80 6.28
CA GLN A 8 3.52 59.25 5.83
C GLN A 8 3.39 57.75 6.17
N TRP A 9 2.61 57.43 7.19
CA TRP A 9 2.23 56.09 7.64
C TRP A 9 1.09 55.45 6.82
N ARG A 10 0.83 55.89 5.58
CA ARG A 10 -0.40 55.50 4.87
C ARG A 10 -0.33 54.25 3.99
N ASN A 11 0.81 53.62 3.80
CA ASN A 11 0.96 52.52 2.83
C ASN A 11 1.23 51.12 3.40
N PHE A 12 1.19 50.97 4.73
CA PHE A 12 1.50 49.64 5.32
C PHE A 12 0.28 48.72 5.56
N ARG A 13 -0.92 49.12 5.21
CA ARG A 13 -2.15 48.37 5.54
C ARG A 13 -2.72 47.47 4.43
N ARG A 14 -2.10 47.39 3.25
CA ARG A 14 -2.67 46.64 2.12
C ARG A 14 -1.90 45.38 1.69
N ILE A 15 -0.77 45.06 2.31
CA ILE A 15 0.04 43.92 1.89
C ILE A 15 -0.18 42.68 2.76
N GLY A 16 -0.85 42.79 3.91
CA GLY A 16 -0.91 41.73 4.92
C GLY A 16 -1.99 40.65 4.74
N LEU A 17 -3.11 40.93 4.07
CA LEU A 17 -4.20 39.95 4.00
C LEU A 17 -4.13 39.02 2.78
N GLY A 18 -3.58 39.46 1.68
CA GLY A 18 -3.48 38.64 0.46
C GLY A 18 -2.43 37.54 0.54
N THR A 19 -1.29 37.83 1.15
CA THR A 19 -0.17 36.89 1.29
C THR A 19 -0.42 35.82 2.34
N VAL A 20 -1.17 36.12 3.40
CA VAL A 20 -1.53 35.10 4.44
C VAL A 20 -2.56 34.10 3.89
N LEU A 21 -3.50 34.55 3.02
CA LEU A 21 -4.47 33.66 2.39
C LEU A 21 -3.82 32.72 1.36
N LEU A 22 -2.80 33.17 0.60
CA LEU A 22 -2.08 32.31 -0.33
C LEU A 22 -1.21 31.25 0.39
N ALA A 23 -0.61 31.61 1.52
CA ALA A 23 0.19 30.66 2.32
C ALA A 23 -0.68 29.58 2.98
N ALA A 24 -1.92 29.90 3.37
CA ALA A 24 -2.85 28.94 3.95
C ALA A 24 -3.39 27.93 2.90
N LEU A 25 -3.47 28.30 1.63
CA LEU A 25 -3.90 27.39 0.55
C LEU A 25 -2.82 26.40 0.11
N MET A 26 -1.54 26.69 0.37
CA MET A 26 -0.44 25.79 0.03
C MET A 26 -0.21 24.69 1.10
N ALA A 27 -0.78 24.79 2.28
CA ALA A 27 -0.61 23.82 3.37
C ALA A 27 -1.54 22.59 3.26
N PHE A 28 -2.47 22.56 2.32
CA PHE A 28 -3.24 21.36 1.96
C PHE A 28 -2.53 20.53 0.87
N ALA A 29 -1.19 20.43 0.94
CA ALA A 29 -0.45 19.45 0.15
C ALA A 29 -0.86 18.07 0.65
N SER A 30 -1.84 17.50 -0.05
CA SER A 30 -2.25 16.11 -0.12
C SER A 30 -1.29 15.14 0.56
N ALA A 31 -1.56 14.77 1.81
CA ALA A 31 -1.15 13.49 2.33
C ALA A 31 -1.87 12.45 1.46
N GLN A 32 -1.19 11.95 0.42
CA GLN A 32 -1.69 10.79 -0.30
C GLN A 32 -1.79 9.67 0.73
N PRO A 33 -2.97 9.02 0.88
CA PRO A 33 -3.06 7.87 1.74
C PRO A 33 -2.02 6.87 1.24
N ALA A 34 -1.11 6.44 2.11
CA ALA A 34 -0.21 5.35 1.82
C ALA A 34 -1.07 4.19 1.32
N ALA A 35 -0.70 3.64 0.15
CA ALA A 35 -1.49 2.57 -0.44
C ALA A 35 -1.51 1.39 0.53
N SER A 36 -2.67 1.13 1.17
CA SER A 36 -2.86 0.00 2.08
C SER A 36 -2.55 -1.31 1.36
N MET A 37 -2.12 -2.32 2.11
CA MET A 37 -1.87 -3.65 1.57
C MET A 37 -3.12 -4.20 0.90
N THR A 38 -2.96 -4.72 -0.31
CA THR A 38 -4.03 -5.36 -1.06
C THR A 38 -3.78 -6.86 -1.17
N PHE A 39 -4.85 -7.64 -1.11
CA PHE A 39 -4.80 -9.09 -1.27
C PHE A 39 -5.60 -9.51 -2.51
N THR A 40 -4.95 -10.17 -3.47
CA THR A 40 -5.56 -10.60 -4.72
C THR A 40 -5.05 -11.98 -5.13
N LEU A 41 -5.69 -12.61 -6.12
CA LEU A 41 -5.22 -13.86 -6.71
C LEU A 41 -4.42 -13.60 -7.98
N GLY A 42 -3.25 -14.22 -8.06
CA GLY A 42 -2.40 -14.21 -9.23
C GLY A 42 -2.25 -15.61 -9.82
N ARG A 43 -1.92 -15.66 -11.11
CA ARG A 43 -1.57 -16.88 -11.84
C ARG A 43 -0.27 -16.65 -12.62
N SER A 44 0.64 -17.61 -12.58
CA SER A 44 1.89 -17.56 -13.34
C SER A 44 2.07 -18.83 -14.15
N GLY A 45 2.40 -18.69 -15.42
CA GLY A 45 2.63 -19.80 -16.35
C GLY A 45 2.61 -19.33 -17.80
N PRO A 46 2.72 -20.27 -18.75
CA PRO A 46 2.62 -19.96 -20.18
C PRO A 46 1.28 -19.31 -20.53
N LEU A 47 1.30 -18.25 -21.33
CA LEU A 47 0.07 -17.61 -21.80
C LEU A 47 -0.47 -18.30 -23.08
N PRO A 48 -1.81 -18.45 -23.22
CA PRO A 48 -2.87 -18.10 -22.27
C PRO A 48 -2.96 -19.08 -21.08
N CYS A 49 -3.03 -18.53 -19.89
CA CYS A 49 -3.04 -19.28 -18.62
C CYS A 49 -4.38 -20.00 -18.43
N GLN A 50 -4.52 -21.25 -18.87
CA GLN A 50 -5.79 -21.98 -18.77
C GLN A 50 -5.81 -23.01 -17.62
N ARG A 51 -4.99 -24.05 -17.62
CA ARG A 51 -5.05 -25.15 -16.63
C ARG A 51 -3.75 -25.37 -15.87
N ASP A 52 -2.60 -25.08 -16.47
CA ASP A 52 -1.28 -25.46 -15.94
C ASP A 52 -0.56 -24.28 -15.27
N CYS A 53 -1.30 -23.27 -14.79
CA CYS A 53 -0.72 -22.11 -14.15
C CYS A 53 -0.70 -22.27 -12.65
N ALA A 54 0.44 -21.98 -12.07
CA ALA A 54 0.57 -21.89 -10.62
C ALA A 54 -0.28 -20.71 -10.09
N GLU A 55 -1.17 -21.00 -9.15
CA GLU A 55 -1.99 -19.99 -8.48
C GLU A 55 -1.33 -19.58 -7.16
N PHE A 56 -1.48 -18.33 -6.78
CA PHE A 56 -0.95 -17.79 -5.54
C PHE A 56 -1.75 -16.57 -5.09
N ILE A 57 -1.63 -16.27 -3.79
CA ILE A 57 -2.15 -15.04 -3.20
C ILE A 57 -1.07 -13.96 -3.36
N VAL A 58 -1.45 -12.76 -3.76
CA VAL A 58 -0.59 -11.58 -3.81
C VAL A 58 -0.96 -10.67 -2.65
N ALA A 59 0.03 -10.34 -1.82
CA ALA A 59 -0.04 -9.33 -0.76
C ALA A 59 0.93 -8.20 -1.13
N ASP A 60 0.42 -7.07 -1.60
CA ASP A 60 1.22 -5.95 -2.10
C ASP A 60 0.81 -4.64 -1.43
N GLY A 61 1.79 -3.89 -0.91
CA GLY A 61 1.59 -2.59 -0.30
C GLY A 61 1.99 -2.47 1.17
N GLU A 62 1.59 -1.37 1.80
CA GLU A 62 1.89 -1.06 3.20
C GLU A 62 0.97 -1.83 4.14
N ILE A 63 1.54 -2.44 5.19
CA ILE A 63 0.79 -3.20 6.19
C ILE A 63 0.03 -2.22 7.09
N GLY A 64 -1.31 -2.28 7.03
CA GLY A 64 -2.21 -1.53 7.89
C GLY A 64 -2.69 -2.34 9.10
N PRO A 65 -3.45 -1.71 9.99
CA PRO A 65 -4.03 -2.40 11.17
C PRO A 65 -5.01 -3.50 10.77
N ASP A 66 -5.68 -3.35 9.63
CA ASP A 66 -6.73 -4.26 9.15
C ASP A 66 -6.21 -5.34 8.18
N SER A 67 -4.90 -5.35 7.86
CA SER A 67 -4.33 -6.27 6.86
C SER A 67 -4.59 -7.75 7.16
N ALA A 68 -4.60 -8.14 8.43
CA ALA A 68 -4.94 -9.51 8.83
C ALA A 68 -6.43 -9.83 8.55
N ALA A 69 -7.34 -8.90 8.82
CA ALA A 69 -8.77 -9.08 8.56
C ALA A 69 -9.07 -9.13 7.06
N GLU A 70 -8.42 -8.28 6.27
CA GLU A 70 -8.53 -8.26 4.80
C GLU A 70 -8.03 -9.56 4.18
N PHE A 71 -6.88 -10.07 4.66
CA PHE A 71 -6.36 -11.38 4.26
C PHE A 71 -7.36 -12.50 4.58
N LEU A 72 -7.88 -12.56 5.81
CA LEU A 72 -8.86 -13.57 6.22
C LEU A 72 -10.16 -13.49 5.42
N ALA A 73 -10.61 -12.29 5.06
CA ALA A 73 -11.76 -12.08 4.20
C ALA A 73 -11.54 -12.64 2.78
N LEU A 74 -10.35 -12.50 2.20
CA LEU A 74 -10.01 -13.19 0.95
C LEU A 74 -9.92 -14.69 1.17
N TRP A 75 -9.17 -15.13 2.20
CA TRP A 75 -8.95 -16.55 2.51
C TRP A 75 -10.25 -17.33 2.66
N SER A 76 -11.25 -16.78 3.34
CA SER A 76 -12.56 -17.44 3.53
C SER A 76 -13.26 -17.80 2.23
N ARG A 77 -13.06 -16.98 1.18
CA ARG A 77 -13.70 -17.13 -0.14
C ARG A 77 -12.92 -18.01 -1.11
N LEU A 78 -11.66 -18.37 -0.78
CA LEU A 78 -10.86 -19.21 -1.66
C LEU A 78 -11.40 -20.64 -1.74
N PRO A 79 -11.53 -21.21 -2.95
CA PRO A 79 -11.95 -22.60 -3.12
C PRO A 79 -10.86 -23.60 -2.66
N ARG A 80 -9.61 -23.17 -2.65
CA ARG A 80 -8.43 -23.94 -2.25
C ARG A 80 -7.69 -23.22 -1.11
N LYS A 81 -7.11 -23.99 -0.20
CA LYS A 81 -6.40 -23.48 1.00
C LYS A 81 -4.89 -23.80 0.99
N ASP A 82 -4.38 -24.29 -0.12
CA ASP A 82 -2.97 -24.68 -0.30
C ASP A 82 -2.17 -23.68 -1.16
N LEU A 83 -2.70 -22.45 -1.32
CA LEU A 83 -2.06 -21.41 -2.12
C LEU A 83 -0.95 -20.70 -1.35
N PRO A 84 0.26 -20.55 -1.93
CA PRO A 84 1.31 -19.74 -1.33
C PRO A 84 0.97 -18.25 -1.43
N LEU A 85 1.52 -17.44 -0.51
CA LEU A 85 1.39 -16.00 -0.48
C LEU A 85 2.69 -15.34 -0.95
N MET A 86 2.58 -14.50 -1.97
CA MET A 86 3.66 -13.64 -2.47
C MET A 86 3.57 -12.29 -1.77
N LEU A 87 4.53 -12.02 -0.88
CA LEU A 87 4.57 -10.82 -0.04
C LEU A 87 5.53 -9.79 -0.63
N ASN A 88 5.03 -8.59 -0.90
CA ASN A 88 5.81 -7.43 -1.32
C ASN A 88 5.37 -6.20 -0.52
N SER A 89 6.20 -5.75 0.43
CA SER A 89 5.80 -4.68 1.35
C SER A 89 6.98 -3.81 1.78
N PRO A 90 6.83 -2.48 1.78
CA PRO A 90 7.80 -1.56 2.39
C PRO A 90 7.75 -1.58 3.93
N GLY A 91 6.81 -2.29 4.52
CA GLY A 91 6.56 -2.29 5.96
C GLY A 91 5.19 -1.71 6.31
N GLY A 92 5.13 -0.95 7.39
CA GLY A 92 3.91 -0.30 7.87
C GLY A 92 3.73 -0.47 9.39
N ARG A 93 2.53 -0.77 9.84
CA ARG A 93 2.21 -0.89 11.27
C ARG A 93 2.67 -2.22 11.84
N LEU A 94 3.35 -2.16 12.97
CA LEU A 94 3.89 -3.35 13.65
C LEU A 94 2.78 -4.27 14.19
N ASP A 95 1.74 -3.69 14.79
CA ASP A 95 0.60 -4.45 15.30
C ASP A 95 -0.15 -5.22 14.19
N GLY A 96 -0.36 -4.57 13.04
CA GLY A 96 -0.92 -5.21 11.85
C GLY A 96 -0.02 -6.32 11.29
N ALA A 97 1.30 -6.09 11.25
CA ALA A 97 2.27 -7.07 10.79
C ALA A 97 2.30 -8.34 11.67
N MET A 98 2.29 -8.16 12.98
CA MET A 98 2.23 -9.27 13.93
C MET A 98 0.90 -10.02 13.86
N ALA A 99 -0.22 -9.31 13.66
CA ALA A 99 -1.53 -9.94 13.49
C ALA A 99 -1.59 -10.76 12.20
N LEU A 100 -1.10 -10.20 11.09
CA LEU A 100 -1.03 -10.89 9.79
C LEU A 100 -0.13 -12.13 9.87
N GLY A 101 1.07 -12.01 10.46
CA GLY A 101 1.98 -13.14 10.64
C GLY A 101 1.36 -14.29 11.43
N ARG A 102 0.67 -13.98 12.55
CA ARG A 102 -0.06 -15.00 13.32
C ARG A 102 -1.18 -15.68 12.53
N ALA A 103 -1.93 -14.92 11.72
CA ALA A 103 -2.98 -15.47 10.87
C ALA A 103 -2.41 -16.43 9.81
N LEU A 104 -1.31 -16.04 9.16
CA LEU A 104 -0.61 -16.87 8.16
C LEU A 104 -0.10 -18.17 8.77
N ARG A 105 0.54 -18.11 9.95
CA ARG A 105 1.00 -19.30 10.69
C ARG A 105 -0.16 -20.23 11.07
N HIS A 106 -1.22 -19.68 11.65
CA HIS A 106 -2.38 -20.46 12.07
C HIS A 106 -3.02 -21.24 10.91
N LEU A 107 -2.96 -20.67 9.71
CA LEU A 107 -3.51 -21.27 8.49
C LEU A 107 -2.47 -22.09 7.69
N ASN A 108 -1.24 -22.22 8.18
CA ASN A 108 -0.12 -22.91 7.52
C ASN A 108 0.15 -22.39 6.11
N VAL A 109 0.06 -21.07 5.91
CA VAL A 109 0.29 -20.44 4.60
C VAL A 109 1.80 -20.30 4.36
N THR A 110 2.29 -20.87 3.28
CA THR A 110 3.68 -20.65 2.83
C THR A 110 3.82 -19.22 2.31
N VAL A 111 4.78 -18.47 2.87
CA VAL A 111 5.05 -17.09 2.47
C VAL A 111 6.38 -16.98 1.73
N THR A 112 6.37 -16.30 0.59
CA THR A 112 7.56 -15.99 -0.21
C THR A 112 7.63 -14.52 -0.47
N VAL A 113 8.81 -13.90 -0.30
CA VAL A 113 9.03 -12.49 -0.64
C VAL A 113 9.20 -12.38 -2.15
N ALA A 114 8.14 -11.95 -2.82
CA ALA A 114 8.10 -11.79 -4.27
C ALA A 114 7.09 -10.72 -4.66
N ARG A 115 7.36 -10.02 -5.76
CA ARG A 115 6.46 -9.05 -6.38
C ARG A 115 5.78 -9.68 -7.58
N ALA A 116 4.46 -9.64 -7.59
CA ALA A 116 3.67 -10.08 -8.73
C ALA A 116 3.44 -8.89 -9.69
N ARG A 117 4.05 -8.94 -10.86
CA ARG A 117 3.84 -7.95 -11.92
C ARG A 117 2.76 -8.44 -12.87
N ARG A 118 1.69 -7.69 -12.98
CA ARG A 118 0.57 -8.01 -13.90
C ARG A 118 1.05 -8.06 -15.36
N LEU A 119 0.56 -9.04 -16.09
CA LEU A 119 0.77 -9.20 -17.52
C LEU A 119 -0.54 -8.93 -18.27
N GLY A 120 -0.49 -8.02 -19.25
CA GLY A 120 -1.65 -7.65 -20.07
C GLY A 120 -2.53 -6.57 -19.46
N THR A 121 -3.61 -6.24 -20.17
CA THR A 121 -4.63 -5.28 -19.75
C THR A 121 -5.61 -5.92 -18.77
N GLU A 122 -6.12 -5.14 -17.81
CA GLU A 122 -7.14 -5.60 -16.88
C GLU A 122 -8.43 -5.96 -17.64
N THR A 123 -8.91 -7.17 -17.41
CA THR A 123 -10.27 -7.54 -17.83
C THR A 123 -11.21 -7.19 -16.67
N PRO A 124 -12.17 -6.26 -16.85
CA PRO A 124 -13.11 -5.89 -15.79
C PRO A 124 -13.84 -7.14 -15.27
N GLY A 125 -13.92 -7.28 -13.94
CA GLY A 125 -14.62 -8.38 -13.29
C GLY A 125 -13.83 -9.68 -13.09
N VAL A 126 -12.57 -9.75 -13.53
CA VAL A 126 -11.70 -10.90 -13.28
C VAL A 126 -10.95 -10.71 -11.96
N ALA A 127 -11.28 -11.53 -10.96
CA ALA A 127 -10.63 -11.52 -9.66
C ALA A 127 -9.19 -12.08 -9.67
N GLN A 128 -8.79 -12.70 -10.76
CA GLN A 128 -7.46 -13.30 -10.97
C GLN A 128 -6.79 -12.68 -12.19
N TYR A 129 -5.48 -12.45 -12.10
CA TYR A 129 -4.70 -11.91 -13.22
C TYR A 129 -3.45 -12.74 -13.49
N ALA A 130 -3.03 -12.77 -14.76
CA ALA A 130 -1.74 -13.35 -15.14
C ALA A 130 -0.62 -12.44 -14.60
N ALA A 131 0.38 -13.03 -13.95
CA ALA A 131 1.49 -12.30 -13.37
C ALA A 131 2.82 -12.99 -13.65
N ARG A 132 3.87 -12.18 -13.75
CA ARG A 132 5.26 -12.62 -13.62
C ARG A 132 5.73 -12.32 -12.20
N LEU A 133 6.43 -13.26 -11.59
CA LEU A 133 7.06 -13.05 -10.30
C LEU A 133 8.46 -12.47 -10.48
N ASP A 134 8.70 -11.34 -9.86
CA ASP A 134 9.99 -10.67 -9.75
C ASP A 134 10.45 -10.67 -8.28
N ALA A 135 11.68 -10.26 -8.01
CA ALA A 135 12.15 -10.05 -6.64
C ALA A 135 11.28 -9.01 -5.93
N GLY A 136 10.76 -9.37 -4.77
CA GLY A 136 9.98 -8.49 -3.90
C GLY A 136 10.84 -7.81 -2.84
N ILE A 137 10.21 -6.95 -2.05
CA ILE A 137 10.80 -6.33 -0.86
C ILE A 137 9.99 -6.72 0.38
N CYS A 138 10.66 -6.84 1.51
CA CYS A 138 10.03 -6.97 2.82
C CYS A 138 10.88 -6.19 3.82
N HIS A 139 10.48 -4.94 4.08
CA HIS A 139 11.21 -4.02 4.94
C HIS A 139 10.44 -3.70 6.22
N SER A 140 11.17 -3.25 7.27
CA SER A 140 10.58 -2.73 8.50
C SER A 140 9.59 -3.74 9.13
N ALA A 141 8.34 -3.31 9.40
CA ALA A 141 7.30 -4.15 10.01
C ALA A 141 7.00 -5.44 9.22
N CYS A 142 7.22 -5.48 7.90
CA CYS A 142 7.03 -6.68 7.08
C CYS A 142 7.86 -7.87 7.58
N VAL A 143 9.05 -7.64 8.13
CA VAL A 143 9.92 -8.71 8.67
C VAL A 143 9.21 -9.47 9.80
N TYR A 144 8.40 -8.78 10.62
CA TYR A 144 7.61 -9.41 11.68
C TYR A 144 6.45 -10.25 11.13
N THR A 145 5.87 -9.87 10.00
CA THR A 145 4.90 -10.73 9.29
C THR A 145 5.56 -12.02 8.84
N LEU A 146 6.74 -11.94 8.23
CA LEU A 146 7.48 -13.09 7.73
C LEU A 146 7.92 -14.01 8.88
N ALA A 147 8.52 -13.47 9.93
CA ALA A 147 8.89 -14.22 11.13
C ALA A 147 7.68 -14.82 11.86
N GLY A 148 6.55 -14.13 11.85
CA GLY A 148 5.31 -14.62 12.41
C GLY A 148 4.67 -15.75 11.61
N ALA A 149 4.91 -15.85 10.31
CA ALA A 149 4.38 -16.89 9.42
C ALA A 149 5.18 -18.20 9.45
N SER A 150 6.44 -18.15 9.89
CA SER A 150 7.38 -19.30 9.93
C SER A 150 7.09 -20.33 11.01
#